data_2a1f6c7de88d3af9d710a9436a7966ee
#
_entry.id   2a1f6c7de88d3af9d710a9436a7966ee
#
_cell.length_a   1.000
_cell.length_b   1.000
_cell.length_c   1.000
_cell.angle_alpha   90.00
_cell.angle_beta   90.00
_cell.angle_gamma   90.00
#
_symmetry.space_group_name_H-M   'P 1'
#
loop_
_entity.id
_entity.type
_entity.pdbx_description
1 polymer ?
#
loop_
_entity_poly.entity_id
_entity_poly.type
_entity_poly.pdbx_seq_one_letter_code
_entity_poly.pdbx_strand_id
1 'polypeptide(L)'
;EFVAPRLWFDARCNDGAYTASLKENYDFAIWRSKRSCDIAKALGTNKIQLWLAREGTLCAEGKNPVEKILQLRDAMDTILKYDKDTLILVEPKPNEPIDRSYCGTVGHALGLGAYTVDPSRVGVCIESAHSILAGLDPANDMAYAIALGKLWGVHLNDQNGMKYDQDKAFGVDNLRQAFNQ
;
A
#
# COMPACT_ATOMS: atom_id res chain seq x y z
N GLU A 1 -15.09 -1.83 -5.58
CA GLU A 1 -14.37 -0.75 -6.27
C GLU A 1 -13.82 0.25 -5.26
N PHE A 2 -12.75 0.97 -5.61
CA PHE A 2 -12.05 1.91 -4.73
C PHE A 2 -11.55 3.13 -5.52
N VAL A 3 -11.15 4.18 -4.81
CA VAL A 3 -10.46 5.35 -5.37
C VAL A 3 -9.02 5.41 -4.84
N ALA A 4 -8.05 5.66 -5.72
CA ALA A 4 -6.65 5.79 -5.33
C ALA A 4 -6.17 7.24 -5.48
N PRO A 5 -5.43 7.81 -4.52
CA PRO A 5 -4.90 9.18 -4.61
C PRO A 5 -3.78 9.34 -5.66
N ARG A 6 -3.21 8.24 -6.19
CA ARG A 6 -2.15 8.23 -7.22
C ARG A 6 -0.98 9.16 -6.91
N LEU A 7 -0.45 9.05 -5.72
CA LEU A 7 0.63 9.92 -5.25
C LEU A 7 1.97 9.65 -5.94
N TRP A 8 2.24 8.40 -6.29
CA TRP A 8 3.50 7.97 -6.89
C TRP A 8 3.84 8.67 -8.23
N PHE A 9 2.84 9.21 -8.90
CA PHE A 9 2.99 9.84 -10.22
C PHE A 9 3.42 11.32 -10.15
N ASP A 10 3.18 12.00 -9.03
CA ASP A 10 3.49 13.42 -8.88
C ASP A 10 4.96 13.61 -8.44
N ALA A 11 5.65 14.55 -9.06
CA ALA A 11 7.06 14.84 -8.77
C ALA A 11 7.29 15.23 -7.29
N ARG A 12 6.30 15.83 -6.63
CA ARG A 12 6.35 16.15 -5.19
C ARG A 12 6.48 14.91 -4.31
N CYS A 13 6.09 13.75 -4.82
CA CYS A 13 6.13 12.48 -4.10
C CYS A 13 7.38 11.63 -4.40
N ASN A 14 8.35 12.16 -5.14
CA ASN A 14 9.57 11.41 -5.49
C ASN A 14 10.37 10.96 -4.26
N ASP A 15 10.34 11.74 -3.18
CA ASP A 15 10.95 11.40 -1.88
C ASP A 15 9.93 10.76 -0.91
N GLY A 16 8.92 10.07 -1.42
CA GLY A 16 7.78 9.64 -0.63
C GLY A 16 6.66 10.68 -0.62
N ALA A 17 5.44 10.22 -0.41
CA ALA A 17 4.29 11.09 -0.22
C ALA A 17 4.01 11.29 1.28
N TYR A 18 3.54 10.23 1.92
CA TYR A 18 3.30 10.23 3.38
C TYR A 18 4.59 10.19 4.19
N THR A 19 5.70 9.76 3.60
CA THR A 19 7.01 9.70 4.23
C THR A 19 7.97 10.77 3.70
N ALA A 20 7.43 11.80 3.03
CA ALA A 20 8.22 12.90 2.51
C ALA A 20 9.02 13.61 3.62
N SER A 21 10.22 14.07 3.28
CA SER A 21 11.07 14.86 4.18
C SER A 21 10.58 16.32 4.27
N LEU A 22 10.03 16.84 3.16
CA LEU A 22 9.45 18.18 3.10
C LEU A 22 7.99 18.17 3.54
N LYS A 23 7.66 19.01 4.51
CA LYS A 23 6.31 19.13 5.06
C LYS A 23 5.27 19.46 3.98
N GLU A 24 5.60 20.33 3.04
CA GLU A 24 4.71 20.72 1.94
C GLU A 24 4.31 19.55 1.05
N ASN A 25 5.20 18.59 0.83
CA ASN A 25 4.93 17.38 0.05
C ASN A 25 4.04 16.41 0.84
N TYR A 26 4.28 16.27 2.14
CA TYR A 26 3.39 15.55 3.04
C TYR A 26 1.98 16.16 3.06
N ASP A 27 1.88 17.49 3.24
CA ASP A 27 0.59 18.19 3.25
C ASP A 27 -0.17 18.01 1.94
N PHE A 28 0.54 18.01 0.81
CA PHE A 28 -0.05 17.67 -0.49
C PHE A 28 -0.61 16.24 -0.54
N ALA A 29 0.14 15.28 -0.02
CA ALA A 29 -0.31 13.87 0.03
C ALA A 29 -1.59 13.73 0.87
N ILE A 30 -1.64 14.37 2.01
CA ILE A 30 -2.83 14.40 2.89
C ILE A 30 -4.02 15.07 2.20
N TRP A 31 -3.79 16.25 1.59
CA TRP A 31 -4.86 16.94 0.84
C TRP A 31 -5.43 16.05 -0.27
N ARG A 32 -4.56 15.42 -1.06
CA ARG A 32 -4.97 14.57 -2.18
C ARG A 32 -5.73 13.33 -1.69
N SER A 33 -5.33 12.76 -0.56
CA SER A 33 -6.01 11.60 0.03
C SER A 33 -7.39 11.96 0.56
N LYS A 34 -7.55 13.10 1.23
CA LYS A 34 -8.86 13.63 1.64
C LYS A 34 -9.76 13.84 0.42
N ARG A 35 -9.21 14.40 -0.67
CA ARG A 35 -9.94 14.55 -1.92
C ARG A 35 -10.38 13.21 -2.52
N SER A 36 -9.57 12.15 -2.34
CA SER A 36 -9.95 10.80 -2.78
C SER A 36 -11.12 10.23 -1.96
N CYS A 37 -11.19 10.53 -0.66
CA CYS A 37 -12.36 10.19 0.17
C CYS A 37 -13.63 10.89 -0.35
N ASP A 38 -13.56 12.19 -0.66
CA ASP A 38 -14.69 12.94 -1.21
C ASP A 38 -15.17 12.35 -2.54
N ILE A 39 -14.23 12.00 -3.43
CA ILE A 39 -14.53 11.39 -4.73
C ILE A 39 -15.14 9.99 -4.53
N ALA A 40 -14.59 9.17 -3.64
CA ALA A 40 -15.13 7.85 -3.33
C ALA A 40 -16.58 7.95 -2.89
N LYS A 41 -16.87 8.85 -1.96
CA LYS A 41 -18.23 9.11 -1.48
C LYS A 41 -19.18 9.55 -2.61
N ALA A 42 -18.72 10.45 -3.48
CA ALA A 42 -19.50 10.89 -4.63
C ALA A 42 -19.78 9.78 -5.65
N LEU A 43 -18.90 8.77 -5.74
CA LEU A 43 -19.03 7.60 -6.59
C LEU A 43 -19.79 6.44 -5.93
N GLY A 44 -20.26 6.59 -4.69
CA GLY A 44 -21.01 5.57 -3.95
C GLY A 44 -20.15 4.45 -3.38
N THR A 45 -18.84 4.68 -3.19
CA THR A 45 -17.94 3.78 -2.47
C THR A 45 -17.33 4.48 -1.27
N ASN A 46 -16.91 3.71 -0.27
CA ASN A 46 -16.18 4.23 0.90
C ASN A 46 -14.74 3.74 0.96
N LYS A 47 -14.25 3.10 -0.11
CA LYS A 47 -12.92 2.50 -0.14
C LYS A 47 -11.93 3.39 -0.84
N ILE A 48 -10.78 3.64 -0.19
CA ILE A 48 -9.62 4.22 -0.83
C ILE A 48 -8.46 3.22 -0.77
N GLN A 49 -7.68 3.14 -1.84
CA GLN A 49 -6.51 2.29 -1.90
C GLN A 49 -5.24 3.12 -1.82
N LEU A 50 -4.37 2.77 -0.89
CA LEU A 50 -3.06 3.37 -0.72
C LEU A 50 -2.01 2.41 -1.29
N TRP A 51 -1.58 2.67 -2.53
CA TRP A 51 -0.44 2.02 -3.14
C TRP A 51 0.83 2.75 -2.72
N LEU A 52 1.65 2.10 -1.88
CA LEU A 52 2.72 2.73 -1.14
C LEU A 52 4.09 2.64 -1.85
N ALA A 53 4.10 2.71 -3.18
CA ALA A 53 5.28 2.46 -4.01
C ALA A 53 6.46 3.43 -3.78
N ARG A 54 6.21 4.62 -3.24
CA ARG A 54 7.27 5.60 -2.94
C ARG A 54 7.53 5.79 -1.44
N GLU A 55 6.83 5.05 -0.59
CA GLU A 55 6.97 5.16 0.86
C GLU A 55 8.17 4.33 1.36
N GLY A 56 9.34 4.92 1.25
CA GLY A 56 10.61 4.27 1.54
C GLY A 56 11.80 5.14 1.20
N THR A 57 12.90 4.52 0.80
CA THR A 57 14.14 5.22 0.49
C THR A 57 14.95 4.53 -0.59
N LEU A 58 15.72 5.31 -1.34
CA LEU A 58 16.81 4.84 -2.22
C LEU A 58 18.13 4.69 -1.45
N CYS A 59 18.29 5.45 -0.37
CA CYS A 59 19.47 5.46 0.48
C CYS A 59 19.04 5.36 1.94
N ALA A 60 19.42 4.27 2.61
CA ALA A 60 18.97 3.99 3.98
C ALA A 60 19.36 5.11 4.97
N GLU A 61 20.49 5.77 4.73
CA GLU A 61 21.00 6.86 5.56
C GLU A 61 20.26 8.19 5.34
N GLY A 62 19.46 8.27 4.28
CA GLY A 62 18.74 9.49 3.90
C GLY A 62 17.51 9.80 4.75
N LYS A 63 17.00 8.82 5.50
CA LYS A 63 15.80 8.95 6.32
C LYS A 63 15.90 8.12 7.60
N ASN A 64 15.33 8.64 8.70
CA ASN A 64 15.10 7.83 9.89
C ASN A 64 13.87 6.93 9.69
N PRO A 65 14.03 5.60 9.57
CA PRO A 65 12.90 4.72 9.27
C PRO A 65 11.84 4.70 10.36
N VAL A 66 12.21 4.83 11.63
CA VAL A 66 11.24 4.86 12.74
C VAL A 66 10.33 6.07 12.61
N GLU A 67 10.89 7.26 12.40
CA GLU A 67 10.10 8.49 12.22
C GLU A 67 9.18 8.38 10.99
N LYS A 68 9.69 7.84 9.90
CA LYS A 68 8.93 7.74 8.64
C LYS A 68 7.81 6.72 8.69
N ILE A 69 8.01 5.59 9.36
CA ILE A 69 6.94 4.60 9.59
C ILE A 69 5.85 5.21 10.49
N LEU A 70 6.22 5.94 11.53
CA LEU A 70 5.25 6.64 12.38
C LEU A 70 4.53 7.75 11.61
N GLN A 71 5.24 8.50 10.76
CA GLN A 71 4.64 9.52 9.89
C GLN A 71 3.63 8.90 8.90
N LEU A 72 3.92 7.73 8.34
CA LEU A 72 3.00 6.98 7.49
C LEU A 72 1.73 6.55 8.26
N ARG A 73 1.89 6.02 9.48
CA ARG A 73 0.76 5.70 10.36
C ARG A 73 -0.08 6.95 10.66
N ASP A 74 0.54 8.08 10.99
CA ASP A 74 -0.14 9.34 11.30
C ASP A 74 -0.91 9.90 10.07
N ALA A 75 -0.39 9.66 8.87
CA ALA A 75 -1.11 9.98 7.64
C ALA A 75 -2.40 9.15 7.51
N MET A 76 -2.34 7.84 7.76
CA MET A 76 -3.52 6.98 7.76
C MET A 76 -4.52 7.42 8.83
N ASP A 77 -4.07 7.74 10.03
CA ASP A 77 -4.90 8.27 11.12
C ASP A 77 -5.60 9.58 10.73
N THR A 78 -4.88 10.45 10.02
CA THR A 78 -5.43 11.71 9.52
C THR A 78 -6.55 11.48 8.51
N ILE A 79 -6.40 10.50 7.63
CA ILE A 79 -7.43 10.10 6.67
C ILE A 79 -8.65 9.50 7.38
N LEU A 80 -8.43 8.57 8.32
CA LEU A 80 -9.49 7.92 9.09
C LEU A 80 -10.29 8.91 9.96
N LYS A 81 -9.64 9.96 10.46
CA LYS A 81 -10.30 11.06 11.22
C LYS A 81 -11.06 12.03 10.31
N TYR A 82 -10.63 12.20 9.06
CA TYR A 82 -11.27 13.09 8.11
C TYR A 82 -12.66 12.60 7.69
N ASP A 83 -12.78 11.32 7.35
CA ASP A 83 -14.05 10.70 7.00
C ASP A 83 -14.22 9.41 7.81
N LYS A 84 -15.33 9.33 8.58
CA LYS A 84 -15.60 8.22 9.49
C LYS A 84 -16.05 6.93 8.79
N ASP A 85 -16.48 7.03 7.53
CA ASP A 85 -16.98 5.91 6.75
C ASP A 85 -15.89 5.31 5.84
N THR A 86 -14.79 6.03 5.63
CA THR A 86 -13.70 5.58 4.77
C THR A 86 -13.01 4.33 5.29
N LEU A 87 -12.86 3.36 4.41
CA LEU A 87 -12.04 2.16 4.57
C LEU A 87 -10.75 2.32 3.77
N ILE A 88 -9.61 2.03 4.40
CA ILE A 88 -8.29 2.08 3.77
C ILE A 88 -7.86 0.67 3.37
N LEU A 89 -7.60 0.47 2.08
CA LEU A 89 -6.93 -0.71 1.55
C LEU A 89 -5.46 -0.36 1.34
N VAL A 90 -4.57 -1.00 2.10
CA VAL A 90 -3.13 -0.85 1.90
C VAL A 90 -2.65 -1.88 0.89
N GLU A 91 -2.00 -1.42 -0.17
CA GLU A 91 -1.35 -2.29 -1.14
C GLU A 91 0.17 -2.20 -0.93
N PRO A 92 0.78 -3.25 -0.34
CA PRO A 92 2.22 -3.27 -0.10
C PRO A 92 2.97 -3.54 -1.40
N LYS A 93 4.16 -2.91 -1.53
CA LYS A 93 5.12 -3.18 -2.60
C LYS A 93 6.54 -3.11 -2.05
N PRO A 94 7.40 -4.12 -2.26
CA PRO A 94 8.71 -4.19 -1.59
C PRO A 94 9.72 -3.19 -2.13
N ASN A 95 9.66 -2.89 -3.41
CA ASN A 95 10.58 -1.98 -4.10
C ASN A 95 9.96 -1.44 -5.39
N GLU A 96 10.69 -0.59 -6.10
CA GLU A 96 10.30 0.10 -7.33
C GLU A 96 9.09 1.04 -7.17
N PRO A 97 9.28 2.35 -7.44
CA PRO A 97 10.51 3.00 -7.96
C PRO A 97 11.60 3.26 -6.90
N ILE A 98 11.37 2.92 -5.65
CA ILE A 98 12.37 2.99 -4.58
C ILE A 98 13.06 1.63 -4.39
N ASP A 99 14.21 1.62 -3.72
CA ASP A 99 14.93 0.39 -3.46
C ASP A 99 14.42 -0.37 -2.24
N ARG A 100 13.91 0.35 -1.24
CA ARG A 100 13.45 -0.22 0.03
C ARG A 100 12.17 0.47 0.52
N SER A 101 11.08 -0.27 0.48
CA SER A 101 9.79 0.16 1.01
C SER A 101 9.71 -0.02 2.52
N TYR A 102 9.08 0.94 3.21
CA TYR A 102 8.68 0.78 4.61
C TYR A 102 7.45 -0.11 4.79
N CYS A 103 6.68 -0.33 3.72
CA CYS A 103 5.53 -1.23 3.71
C CYS A 103 5.65 -2.23 2.54
N GLY A 104 6.68 -3.06 2.60
CA GLY A 104 7.08 -3.94 1.50
C GLY A 104 6.38 -5.30 1.47
N THR A 105 5.64 -5.68 2.51
CA THR A 105 4.97 -6.98 2.62
C THR A 105 3.57 -6.85 3.22
N VAL A 106 2.75 -7.88 3.03
CA VAL A 106 1.42 -7.96 3.66
C VAL A 106 1.51 -7.88 5.19
N GLY A 107 2.52 -8.53 5.78
CA GLY A 107 2.76 -8.44 7.22
C GLY A 107 3.05 -7.02 7.71
N HIS A 108 3.82 -6.22 6.95
CA HIS A 108 4.04 -4.81 7.25
C HIS A 108 2.74 -4.00 7.16
N ALA A 109 1.92 -4.22 6.13
CA ALA A 109 0.65 -3.52 5.96
C ALA A 109 -0.34 -3.85 7.08
N LEU A 110 -0.45 -5.12 7.46
CA LEU A 110 -1.30 -5.57 8.57
C LEU A 110 -0.84 -5.01 9.91
N GLY A 111 0.47 -5.03 10.19
CA GLY A 111 1.06 -4.45 11.39
C GLY A 111 0.83 -2.94 11.48
N LEU A 112 1.05 -2.22 10.37
CA LEU A 112 0.80 -0.78 10.31
C LEU A 112 -0.69 -0.47 10.53
N GLY A 113 -1.58 -1.21 9.87
CA GLY A 113 -3.03 -1.07 10.01
C GLY A 113 -3.52 -1.33 11.44
N ALA A 114 -2.96 -2.35 12.11
CA ALA A 114 -3.27 -2.66 13.51
C ALA A 114 -2.84 -1.55 14.48
N TYR A 115 -1.91 -0.70 14.08
CA TYR A 115 -1.38 0.40 14.90
C TYR A 115 -2.02 1.76 14.59
N THR A 116 -3.05 1.79 13.75
CA THR A 116 -3.82 3.03 13.47
C THR A 116 -4.87 3.31 14.54
N VAL A 117 -5.42 4.53 14.51
CA VAL A 117 -6.47 4.97 15.45
C VAL A 117 -7.76 4.13 15.35
N ASP A 118 -8.01 3.51 14.21
CA ASP A 118 -9.16 2.60 13.99
C ASP A 118 -8.74 1.41 13.12
N PRO A 119 -8.17 0.36 13.72
CA PRO A 119 -7.72 -0.83 13.00
C PRO A 119 -8.84 -1.57 12.25
N SER A 120 -10.12 -1.39 12.67
CA SER A 120 -11.25 -2.05 12.03
C SER A 120 -11.46 -1.56 10.59
N ARG A 121 -11.04 -0.32 10.30
CA ARG A 121 -11.20 0.34 9.00
C ARG A 121 -9.96 0.29 8.11
N VAL A 122 -8.98 -0.55 8.44
CA VAL A 122 -7.78 -0.78 7.62
C VAL A 122 -7.68 -2.26 7.27
N GLY A 123 -7.56 -2.54 6.00
CA GLY A 123 -7.31 -3.87 5.44
C GLY A 123 -6.27 -3.80 4.32
N VAL A 124 -6.08 -4.90 3.61
CA VAL A 124 -5.09 -5.00 2.54
C VAL A 124 -5.74 -5.30 1.18
N CYS A 125 -5.13 -4.78 0.14
CA CYS A 125 -5.25 -5.25 -1.22
C CYS A 125 -3.96 -5.97 -1.57
N ILE A 126 -4.02 -7.26 -1.89
CA ILE A 126 -2.83 -8.04 -2.19
C ILE A 126 -2.70 -8.15 -3.71
N GLU A 127 -1.56 -7.70 -4.21
CA GLU A 127 -1.16 -7.95 -5.57
C GLU A 127 -0.19 -9.14 -5.61
N SER A 128 -0.54 -10.16 -6.42
CA SER A 128 0.23 -11.40 -6.50
C SER A 128 1.69 -11.15 -6.85
N ALA A 129 1.93 -10.30 -7.87
CA ALA A 129 3.29 -9.96 -8.30
C ALA A 129 4.09 -9.26 -7.19
N HIS A 130 3.48 -8.43 -6.35
CA HIS A 130 4.17 -7.77 -5.25
C HIS A 130 4.62 -8.75 -4.17
N SER A 131 3.82 -9.77 -3.84
CA SER A 131 4.22 -10.84 -2.93
C SER A 131 5.40 -11.63 -3.49
N ILE A 132 5.33 -12.00 -4.78
CA ILE A 132 6.44 -12.71 -5.45
C ILE A 132 7.70 -11.85 -5.49
N LEU A 133 7.58 -10.56 -5.78
CA LEU A 133 8.67 -9.58 -5.77
C LEU A 133 9.33 -9.45 -4.39
N ALA A 134 8.55 -9.62 -3.33
CA ALA A 134 9.02 -9.67 -1.94
C ALA A 134 9.68 -11.02 -1.57
N GLY A 135 9.69 -12.00 -2.47
CA GLY A 135 10.18 -13.37 -2.21
C GLY A 135 9.22 -14.21 -1.39
N LEU A 136 7.94 -13.87 -1.39
CA LEU A 136 6.87 -14.52 -0.62
C LEU A 136 5.93 -15.31 -1.54
N ASP A 137 5.11 -16.18 -0.94
CA ASP A 137 4.04 -16.87 -1.63
C ASP A 137 2.73 -16.07 -1.49
N PRO A 138 2.13 -15.60 -2.61
CA PRO A 138 0.91 -14.80 -2.54
C PRO A 138 -0.28 -15.56 -1.95
N ALA A 139 -0.38 -16.89 -2.10
CA ALA A 139 -1.44 -17.67 -1.47
C ALA A 139 -1.32 -17.67 0.05
N ASN A 140 -0.09 -17.77 0.59
CA ASN A 140 0.14 -17.66 2.03
C ASN A 140 -0.16 -16.24 2.55
N ASP A 141 0.20 -15.21 1.81
CA ASP A 141 -0.13 -13.81 2.15
C ASP A 141 -1.64 -13.58 2.18
N MET A 142 -2.37 -14.13 1.20
CA MET A 142 -3.84 -14.08 1.17
C MET A 142 -4.45 -14.84 2.34
N ALA A 143 -3.96 -16.06 2.61
CA ALA A 143 -4.43 -16.87 3.75
C ALA A 143 -4.23 -16.15 5.08
N TYR A 144 -3.08 -15.47 5.24
CA TYR A 144 -2.80 -14.68 6.44
C TYR A 144 -3.78 -13.53 6.61
N ALA A 145 -4.05 -12.79 5.54
CA ALA A 145 -4.99 -11.67 5.55
C ALA A 145 -6.45 -12.15 5.75
N ILE A 146 -6.84 -13.29 5.18
CA ILE A 146 -8.15 -13.92 5.40
C ILE A 146 -8.30 -14.32 6.86
N ALA A 147 -7.32 -14.99 7.47
CA ALA A 147 -7.36 -15.42 8.85
C ALA A 147 -7.58 -14.26 9.84
N LEU A 148 -7.12 -13.06 9.49
CA LEU A 148 -7.30 -11.83 10.26
C LEU A 148 -8.55 -11.03 9.86
N GLY A 149 -9.32 -11.47 8.85
CA GLY A 149 -10.49 -10.73 8.33
C GLY A 149 -10.12 -9.44 7.60
N LYS A 150 -8.91 -9.37 7.03
CA LYS A 150 -8.31 -8.15 6.47
C LYS A 150 -8.05 -8.20 4.97
N LEU A 151 -8.34 -9.28 4.27
CA LEU A 151 -8.26 -9.35 2.81
C LEU A 151 -9.49 -8.67 2.21
N TRP A 152 -9.31 -7.47 1.67
CA TRP A 152 -10.41 -6.65 1.12
C TRP A 152 -10.31 -6.41 -0.38
N GLY A 153 -9.18 -6.73 -1.00
CA GLY A 153 -8.97 -6.66 -2.42
C GLY A 153 -7.83 -7.57 -2.86
N VAL A 154 -7.88 -7.95 -4.14
CA VAL A 154 -6.84 -8.75 -4.78
C VAL A 154 -6.62 -8.24 -6.19
N HIS A 155 -5.35 -8.09 -6.58
CA HIS A 155 -4.91 -7.91 -7.96
C HIS A 155 -4.15 -9.16 -8.38
N LEU A 156 -4.70 -9.88 -9.37
CA LEU A 156 -4.12 -11.13 -9.86
C LEU A 156 -3.25 -10.86 -11.08
N ASN A 157 -1.97 -11.02 -10.92
CA ASN A 157 -0.95 -10.97 -11.96
C ASN A 157 0.18 -11.94 -11.62
N ASP A 158 1.26 -11.94 -12.39
CA ASP A 158 2.38 -12.85 -12.20
C ASP A 158 3.72 -12.15 -12.47
N GLN A 159 4.79 -12.72 -11.96
CA GLN A 159 6.16 -12.33 -12.26
C GLN A 159 7.16 -13.43 -11.90
N ASN A 160 8.40 -13.29 -12.36
CA ASN A 160 9.44 -14.31 -12.16
C ASN A 160 10.37 -14.06 -10.95
N GLY A 161 10.07 -13.10 -10.07
CA GLY A 161 10.89 -12.77 -8.90
C GLY A 161 12.07 -11.84 -9.17
N MET A 162 12.27 -11.36 -10.41
CA MET A 162 13.28 -10.34 -10.69
C MET A 162 12.86 -9.00 -10.07
N LYS A 163 13.82 -8.11 -9.85
CA LYS A 163 13.65 -6.85 -9.12
C LYS A 163 12.50 -5.96 -9.59
N TYR A 164 12.17 -5.95 -10.89
CA TYR A 164 11.17 -5.06 -11.45
C TYR A 164 9.79 -5.69 -11.48
N ASP A 165 8.78 -4.88 -11.24
CA ASP A 165 7.39 -5.24 -11.37
C ASP A 165 7.03 -5.50 -12.83
N GLN A 166 6.67 -6.73 -13.14
CA GLN A 166 6.53 -7.17 -14.54
C GLN A 166 5.08 -7.18 -15.01
N ASP A 167 4.13 -7.15 -14.09
CA ASP A 167 2.68 -7.15 -14.41
C ASP A 167 2.28 -8.19 -15.49
N LYS A 168 2.83 -9.39 -15.38
CA LYS A 168 2.53 -10.46 -16.33
C LYS A 168 1.12 -11.00 -16.12
N ALA A 169 0.58 -11.65 -17.14
CA ALA A 169 -0.70 -12.34 -17.05
C ALA A 169 -0.66 -13.41 -15.94
N PHE A 170 -1.74 -13.52 -15.18
CA PHE A 170 -1.86 -14.45 -14.07
C PHE A 170 -1.60 -15.89 -14.49
N GLY A 171 -0.69 -16.57 -13.80
CA GLY A 171 -0.31 -17.97 -14.04
C GLY A 171 0.65 -18.20 -15.21
N VAL A 172 1.22 -17.14 -15.82
CA VAL A 172 2.10 -17.31 -16.98
C VAL A 172 3.51 -17.79 -16.61
N ASP A 173 4.02 -17.38 -15.46
CA ASP A 173 5.34 -17.82 -14.96
C ASP A 173 5.22 -19.03 -14.03
N ASN A 174 4.23 -19.06 -13.15
CA ASN A 174 4.06 -20.14 -12.19
C ASN A 174 2.59 -20.53 -12.01
N LEU A 175 2.11 -21.38 -12.94
CA LEU A 175 0.73 -21.86 -12.94
C LEU A 175 0.35 -22.58 -11.64
N ARG A 176 1.28 -23.32 -11.03
CA ARG A 176 1.02 -24.02 -9.75
C ARG A 176 0.81 -23.03 -8.60
N GLN A 177 1.61 -21.98 -8.54
CA GLN A 177 1.45 -20.93 -7.54
C GLN A 177 0.15 -20.17 -7.75
N ALA A 178 -0.19 -19.86 -9.00
CA ALA A 178 -1.47 -19.22 -9.35
C ALA A 178 -2.68 -20.09 -8.96
N PHE A 179 -2.59 -21.41 -9.13
CA PHE A 179 -3.66 -22.33 -8.74
C PHE A 179 -3.91 -22.35 -7.21
N ASN A 180 -2.91 -22.06 -6.40
CA ASN A 180 -3.03 -22.04 -4.93
C ASN A 180 -3.67 -20.74 -4.40
N GLN A 181 -3.78 -19.72 -5.21
CA GLN A 181 -4.41 -18.42 -4.86
C GLN A 181 -5.92 -18.48 -5.05
#